data_825a10cad4816862b7c2604108ad325d
#
_entry.id   825a10cad4816862b7c2604108ad325d
#
_cell.length_a   1.000
_cell.length_b   1.000
_cell.length_c   1.000
_cell.angle_alpha   90.00
_cell.angle_beta   90.00
_cell.angle_gamma   90.00
#
_symmetry.space_group_name_H-M   'P 1'
#
loop_
_entity.id
_entity.type
_entity.pdbx_description
1 polymer ?
#
loop_
_entity_poly.entity_id
_entity_poly.type
_entity_poly.pdbx_seq_one_letter_code
_entity_poly.pdbx_strand_id
1 'polypeptide(L)'
;MAFAAHVASVTGRSFTPDARGYADLLQWTLDEPDAFWGSFADWIGGRWHDRPTSALADPVMPGSRWFPEGSLSYAEHALFPVGGAEVDGDAVAIVSRSQSRPTVEVTWDG
;
A
#
# COMPACT_ATOMS: atom_id res chain seq x y z
N MET A 1 -8.30 13.74 -3.24
CA MET A 1 -8.30 12.78 -2.10
C MET A 1 -8.77 11.38 -2.53
N ALA A 2 -7.95 10.67 -3.35
CA ALA A 2 -8.33 9.37 -3.93
C ALA A 2 -8.62 8.29 -2.87
N PHE A 3 -7.82 8.21 -1.80
CA PHE A 3 -8.05 7.26 -0.72
C PHE A 3 -9.37 7.51 0.04
N ALA A 4 -9.72 8.76 0.33
CA ALA A 4 -10.99 9.08 1.00
C ALA A 4 -12.23 8.66 0.15
N ALA A 5 -12.13 8.76 -1.19
CA ALA A 5 -13.16 8.27 -2.08
C ALA A 5 -13.25 6.72 -2.06
N HIS A 6 -12.11 6.03 -1.98
CA HIS A 6 -12.08 4.58 -1.81
C HIS A 6 -12.75 4.17 -0.50
N VAL A 7 -12.39 4.81 0.63
CA VAL A 7 -13.00 4.54 1.94
C VAL A 7 -14.51 4.75 1.87
N ALA A 8 -14.97 5.84 1.24
CA ALA A 8 -16.40 6.10 1.08
C ALA A 8 -17.12 4.97 0.34
N SER A 9 -16.49 4.40 -0.71
CA SER A 9 -17.09 3.33 -1.51
C SER A 9 -17.19 2.00 -0.76
N VAL A 10 -16.25 1.69 0.14
CA VAL A 10 -16.19 0.38 0.84
C VAL A 10 -16.83 0.41 2.22
N THR A 11 -16.84 1.56 2.90
CA THR A 11 -17.35 1.70 4.27
C THR A 11 -18.60 2.57 4.40
N GLY A 12 -18.96 3.33 3.36
CA GLY A 12 -20.00 4.36 3.42
C GLY A 12 -19.60 5.64 4.18
N ARG A 13 -18.37 5.73 4.72
CA ARG A 13 -17.87 6.92 5.40
C ARG A 13 -17.43 7.95 4.39
N SER A 14 -17.76 9.21 4.59
CA SER A 14 -17.34 10.32 3.75
C SER A 14 -16.55 11.36 4.54
N PHE A 15 -15.49 11.90 3.92
CA PHE A 15 -14.65 12.94 4.51
C PHE A 15 -14.63 14.14 3.59
N THR A 16 -14.85 15.33 4.15
CA THR A 16 -14.82 16.57 3.38
C THR A 16 -13.38 16.93 2.97
N PRO A 17 -13.16 17.58 1.80
CA PRO A 17 -11.81 17.90 1.32
C PRO A 17 -11.24 19.17 1.99
N ASP A 18 -11.32 19.24 3.31
CA ASP A 18 -10.86 20.36 4.13
C ASP A 18 -10.14 19.88 5.41
N ALA A 19 -9.74 20.81 6.27
CA ALA A 19 -9.06 20.50 7.51
C ALA A 19 -9.91 19.65 8.47
N ARG A 20 -11.23 19.83 8.44
CA ARG A 20 -12.15 19.04 9.27
C ARG A 20 -12.20 17.60 8.78
N GLY A 21 -12.39 17.38 7.48
CA GLY A 21 -12.40 16.04 6.92
C GLY A 21 -11.07 15.32 7.11
N TYR A 22 -9.93 16.04 7.14
CA TYR A 22 -8.64 15.45 7.52
C TYR A 22 -8.62 15.01 9.00
N ALA A 23 -9.13 15.85 9.90
CA ALA A 23 -9.22 15.52 11.32
C ALA A 23 -10.14 14.32 11.56
N ASP A 24 -11.28 14.26 10.87
CA ASP A 24 -12.23 13.15 10.96
C ASP A 24 -11.60 11.85 10.41
N LEU A 25 -10.84 11.92 9.32
CA LEU A 25 -10.09 10.79 8.78
C LEU A 25 -9.02 10.32 9.78
N LEU A 26 -8.23 11.23 10.34
CA LEU A 26 -7.23 10.92 11.36
C LEU A 26 -7.88 10.25 12.58
N GLN A 27 -8.98 10.80 13.08
CA GLN A 27 -9.68 10.21 14.22
C GLN A 27 -10.12 8.77 13.91
N TRP A 28 -10.66 8.53 12.71
CA TRP A 28 -11.04 7.18 12.30
C TRP A 28 -9.85 6.21 12.27
N THR A 29 -8.65 6.65 11.85
CA THR A 29 -7.46 5.78 11.86
C THR A 29 -7.06 5.34 13.27
N LEU A 30 -7.37 6.16 14.28
CA LEU A 30 -7.09 5.88 15.69
C LEU A 30 -8.16 4.99 16.32
N ASP A 31 -9.43 5.21 15.96
CA ASP A 31 -10.55 4.50 16.54
C ASP A 31 -10.74 3.10 15.92
N GLU A 32 -10.45 2.97 14.61
CA GLU A 32 -10.67 1.73 13.86
C GLU A 32 -9.41 1.34 13.03
N PRO A 33 -8.27 1.08 13.67
CA PRO A 33 -7.02 0.81 12.95
C PRO A 33 -7.08 -0.43 12.05
N ASP A 34 -7.81 -1.47 12.44
CA ASP A 34 -8.01 -2.66 11.60
C ASP A 34 -8.71 -2.30 10.28
N ALA A 35 -9.83 -1.59 10.36
CA ALA A 35 -10.59 -1.15 9.18
C ALA A 35 -9.80 -0.19 8.29
N PHE A 36 -9.05 0.74 8.91
CA PHE A 36 -8.20 1.68 8.19
C PHE A 36 -7.11 0.95 7.39
N TRP A 37 -6.31 0.12 8.06
CA TRP A 37 -5.18 -0.56 7.41
C TRP A 37 -5.62 -1.61 6.39
N GLY A 38 -6.76 -2.28 6.64
CA GLY A 38 -7.38 -3.16 5.66
C GLY A 38 -7.80 -2.41 4.39
N SER A 39 -8.52 -1.29 4.55
CA SER A 39 -8.91 -0.42 3.42
C SER A 39 -7.72 0.17 2.68
N PHE A 40 -6.65 0.52 3.40
CA PHE A 40 -5.43 1.05 2.80
C PHE A 40 -4.70 -0.01 1.97
N ALA A 41 -4.56 -1.24 2.50
CA ALA A 41 -3.95 -2.35 1.78
C ALA A 41 -4.72 -2.70 0.50
N ASP A 42 -6.04 -2.62 0.52
CA ASP A 42 -6.87 -2.81 -0.67
C ASP A 42 -6.70 -1.66 -1.68
N TRP A 43 -6.68 -0.43 -1.19
CA TRP A 43 -6.52 0.75 -2.04
C TRP A 43 -5.18 0.81 -2.79
N ILE A 44 -4.09 0.41 -2.14
CA ILE A 44 -2.77 0.33 -2.79
C ILE A 44 -2.63 -0.89 -3.70
N GLY A 45 -3.67 -1.74 -3.79
CA GLY A 45 -3.67 -2.93 -4.64
C GLY A 45 -2.78 -4.04 -4.12
N GLY A 46 -2.83 -4.30 -2.83
CA GLY A 46 -2.09 -5.40 -2.19
C GLY A 46 -2.34 -6.74 -2.89
N ARG A 47 -1.28 -7.32 -3.47
CA ARG A 47 -1.32 -8.62 -4.15
C ARG A 47 -1.03 -9.71 -3.13
N TRP A 48 -2.08 -10.23 -2.55
CA TRP A 48 -1.97 -11.28 -1.55
C TRP A 48 -1.88 -12.65 -2.23
N HIS A 49 -0.90 -13.45 -1.85
CA HIS A 49 -0.87 -14.89 -2.13
C HIS A 49 -1.84 -15.61 -1.18
N ASP A 50 -1.74 -15.29 0.12
CA ASP A 50 -2.74 -15.65 1.12
C ASP A 50 -3.32 -14.36 1.70
N ARG A 51 -4.63 -14.18 1.58
CA ARG A 51 -5.28 -12.96 2.06
C ARG A 51 -5.50 -13.04 3.57
N PRO A 52 -5.03 -12.04 4.34
CA PRO A 52 -5.25 -12.02 5.78
C PRO A 52 -6.74 -11.83 6.12
N THR A 53 -7.17 -12.35 7.24
CA THR A 53 -8.55 -12.22 7.74
C THR A 53 -8.82 -10.87 8.40
N SER A 54 -7.75 -10.21 8.89
CA SER A 54 -7.78 -8.87 9.50
C SER A 54 -6.47 -8.16 9.26
N ALA A 55 -6.47 -6.83 9.31
CA ALA A 55 -5.24 -6.05 9.25
C ALA A 55 -4.55 -6.00 10.63
N LEU A 56 -5.32 -5.96 11.71
CA LEU A 56 -4.80 -5.91 13.09
C LEU A 56 -5.56 -6.92 13.97
N ALA A 57 -4.90 -8.03 14.29
CA ALA A 57 -5.50 -9.06 15.16
C ALA A 57 -5.32 -8.76 16.65
N ASP A 58 -4.12 -8.32 17.04
CA ASP A 58 -3.80 -8.05 18.45
C ASP A 58 -3.26 -6.63 18.61
N PRO A 59 -4.08 -5.68 19.08
CA PRO A 59 -3.67 -4.27 19.24
C PRO A 59 -2.91 -4.02 20.53
N VAL A 60 -1.93 -4.86 20.85
CA VAL A 60 -1.11 -4.74 22.07
C VAL A 60 0.27 -4.22 21.76
N MET A 61 0.82 -3.35 22.64
CA MET A 61 2.17 -2.84 22.52
C MET A 61 3.03 -3.24 23.73
N PRO A 62 4.21 -3.84 23.51
CA PRO A 62 4.75 -4.34 22.25
C PRO A 62 4.10 -5.67 21.83
N GLY A 63 4.21 -5.99 20.52
CA GLY A 63 3.83 -7.31 20.04
C GLY A 63 2.53 -7.34 19.24
N SER A 64 2.05 -6.21 18.74
CA SER A 64 0.90 -6.15 17.81
C SER A 64 1.07 -7.13 16.64
N ARG A 65 0.00 -7.84 16.30
CA ARG A 65 -0.02 -8.77 15.18
C ARG A 65 -0.75 -8.14 13.99
N TRP A 66 0.03 -7.81 12.96
CA TRP A 66 -0.46 -7.19 11.74
C TRP A 66 -0.61 -8.23 10.62
N PHE A 67 -1.71 -8.15 9.88
CA PHE A 67 -2.02 -9.00 8.74
C PHE A 67 -1.73 -10.48 8.97
N PRO A 68 -2.26 -11.09 10.06
CA PRO A 68 -1.96 -12.47 10.42
C PRO A 68 -2.35 -13.40 9.27
N GLU A 69 -1.52 -14.43 9.06
CA GLU A 69 -1.70 -15.43 7.99
C GLU A 69 -1.62 -14.87 6.56
N GLY A 70 -1.48 -13.54 6.41
CA GLY A 70 -1.28 -12.91 5.12
C GLY A 70 0.12 -13.19 4.57
N SER A 71 0.21 -13.50 3.29
CA SER A 71 1.47 -13.61 2.56
C SER A 71 1.44 -12.81 1.26
N LEU A 72 2.54 -12.15 0.97
CA LEU A 72 2.74 -11.38 -0.25
C LEU A 72 4.23 -11.36 -0.64
N SER A 73 4.51 -11.05 -1.90
CA SER A 73 5.88 -10.85 -2.38
C SER A 73 6.17 -9.36 -2.53
N TYR A 74 7.15 -8.86 -1.78
CA TYR A 74 7.65 -7.50 -1.95
C TYR A 74 8.22 -7.27 -3.36
N ALA A 75 8.98 -8.24 -3.88
CA ALA A 75 9.55 -8.16 -5.22
C ALA A 75 8.46 -8.05 -6.30
N GLU A 76 7.37 -8.79 -6.17
CA GLU A 76 6.23 -8.70 -7.09
C GLU A 76 5.62 -7.29 -7.09
N HIS A 77 5.44 -6.68 -5.91
CA HIS A 77 4.93 -5.31 -5.80
C HIS A 77 5.91 -4.27 -6.36
N ALA A 78 7.22 -4.49 -6.20
CA ALA A 78 8.24 -3.57 -6.70
C ALA A 78 8.42 -3.64 -8.22
N LEU A 79 8.26 -4.84 -8.82
CA LEU A 79 8.53 -5.08 -10.23
C LEU A 79 7.30 -4.97 -11.12
N PHE A 80 6.11 -5.11 -10.58
CA PHE A 80 4.88 -5.07 -11.36
C PHE A 80 3.97 -3.92 -10.88
N PRO A 81 3.66 -2.95 -11.74
CA PRO A 81 2.80 -1.82 -11.38
C PRO A 81 1.42 -2.28 -10.89
N VAL A 82 0.90 -1.55 -9.91
CA VAL A 82 -0.47 -1.76 -9.43
C VAL A 82 -1.46 -1.40 -10.53
N GLY A 83 -2.52 -2.21 -10.68
CA GLY A 83 -3.56 -1.98 -11.68
C GLY A 83 -3.24 -2.47 -13.07
N GLY A 84 -2.13 -3.20 -13.27
CA GLY A 84 -1.77 -3.78 -14.57
C GLY A 84 -1.42 -2.75 -15.63
N ALA A 85 -0.96 -1.56 -15.22
CA ALA A 85 -0.45 -0.56 -16.16
C ALA A 85 0.67 -1.18 -17.02
N GLU A 86 0.59 -1.00 -18.33
CA GLU A 86 1.70 -1.37 -19.20
C GLU A 86 2.92 -0.53 -18.84
N VAL A 87 4.04 -1.20 -18.61
CA VAL A 87 5.33 -0.56 -18.42
C VAL A 87 6.02 -0.52 -19.77
N ASP A 88 6.55 0.63 -20.12
CA ASP A 88 7.45 0.76 -21.26
C ASP A 88 8.72 -0.05 -20.95
N GLY A 89 8.93 -1.14 -21.69
CA GLY A 89 10.07 -2.05 -21.50
C GLY A 89 11.43 -1.34 -21.64
N ASP A 90 11.49 -0.30 -22.46
CA ASP A 90 12.70 0.52 -22.68
C ASP A 90 12.92 1.56 -21.55
N ALA A 91 11.94 1.80 -20.69
CA ALA A 91 12.09 2.71 -19.56
C ALA A 91 13.06 2.15 -18.51
N VAL A 92 13.89 3.03 -17.94
CA VAL A 92 14.85 2.65 -16.90
C VAL A 92 14.11 2.23 -15.63
N ALA A 93 14.31 0.98 -15.22
CA ALA A 93 13.75 0.39 -13.98
C ALA A 93 14.70 0.55 -12.80
N ILE A 94 16.00 0.36 -13.01
CA ILE A 94 17.01 0.37 -11.95
C ILE A 94 18.21 1.22 -12.40
N VAL A 95 18.64 2.13 -11.51
CA VAL A 95 19.91 2.86 -11.68
C VAL A 95 20.86 2.41 -10.56
N SER A 96 21.91 1.68 -10.94
CA SER A 96 22.94 1.24 -10.02
C SER A 96 24.14 2.20 -10.05
N ARG A 97 24.51 2.72 -8.88
CA ARG A 97 25.66 3.62 -8.73
C ARG A 97 26.63 3.07 -7.70
N SER A 98 27.93 3.22 -7.96
CA SER A 98 29.00 2.79 -7.07
C SER A 98 30.17 3.79 -7.15
N GLN A 99 30.97 3.89 -6.10
CA GLN A 99 32.18 4.71 -6.10
C GLN A 99 33.27 4.16 -7.01
N SER A 100 33.28 2.87 -7.29
CA SER A 100 34.34 2.16 -8.00
C SER A 100 33.92 1.62 -9.37
N ARG A 101 32.67 1.77 -9.76
CA ARG A 101 32.12 1.27 -11.05
C ARG A 101 31.30 2.34 -11.74
N PRO A 102 31.25 2.35 -13.07
CA PRO A 102 30.35 3.22 -13.83
C PRO A 102 28.89 3.03 -13.38
N THR A 103 28.07 4.07 -13.58
CA THR A 103 26.62 3.94 -13.44
C THR A 103 26.12 2.94 -14.48
N VAL A 104 25.27 2.01 -14.02
CA VAL A 104 24.59 1.05 -14.87
C VAL A 104 23.10 1.29 -14.77
N GLU A 105 22.44 1.36 -15.91
CA GLU A 105 20.99 1.45 -16.01
C GLU A 105 20.46 0.11 -16.57
N VAL A 106 19.41 -0.38 -15.95
CA VAL A 106 18.69 -1.59 -16.37
C VAL A 106 17.26 -1.19 -16.69
N THR A 107 16.78 -1.56 -17.85
CA THR A 107 15.41 -1.31 -18.27
C THR A 107 14.46 -2.37 -17.71
N TRP A 108 13.14 -2.21 -17.92
CA TRP A 108 12.17 -3.20 -17.49
C TRP A 108 12.28 -4.52 -18.26
N ASP A 109 12.78 -4.49 -19.48
CA ASP A 109 13.00 -5.69 -20.29
C ASP A 109 14.36 -6.38 -20.02
N GLY A 110 15.23 -5.79 -19.19
CA GLY A 110 16.52 -6.37 -18.72
C GLY A 110 17.76 -5.72 -19.28
#